data_03351559e28d4ae32e00f9d797e0ff5a
#
_entry.id   03351559e28d4ae32e00f9d797e0ff5a
#
_cell.length_a   1.000
_cell.length_b   1.000
_cell.length_c   1.000
_cell.angle_alpha   90.00
_cell.angle_beta   90.00
_cell.angle_gamma   90.00
#
_symmetry.space_group_name_H-M   'P 1'
#
loop_
_entity.id
_entity.type
_entity.pdbx_description
1 polymer ?
#
loop_
_entity_poly.entity_id
_entity_poly.type
_entity_poly.pdbx_seq_one_letter_code
_entity_poly.pdbx_strand_id
1 'polypeptide(L)'
;MAGTPVEVHGPGMRPRRSGEHLLRVGALFLGGIAAFIGAQRLLVPKDFGAFGHYRPGALADNRDRPSAYAGHATCEGCHTDVAETKRKGKHAGPACEACHGPLAAHASDPSIKPARPDARTLCVRCHAALVGRPSRFPQIQPADHVPEGASCLDCHVAHDPALGGAR
;
A
#
# COMPACT_ATOMS: atom_id res chain seq x y z
N MET A 1 82.93 47.92 37.33
CA MET A 1 82.36 47.46 36.06
C MET A 1 80.89 47.09 36.32
N ALA A 2 79.98 47.97 35.93
CA ALA A 2 78.58 47.80 36.17
C ALA A 2 77.94 47.09 34.95
N GLY A 3 77.35 45.92 35.17
CA GLY A 3 76.61 45.15 34.14
C GLY A 3 75.18 45.69 33.97
N THR A 4 74.87 46.04 32.74
CA THR A 4 73.52 46.47 32.34
C THR A 4 72.51 45.29 32.34
N PRO A 5 71.27 45.45 32.84
CA PRO A 5 70.26 44.40 32.80
C PRO A 5 69.71 44.21 31.37
N VAL A 6 69.68 42.98 30.91
CA VAL A 6 69.10 42.57 29.64
C VAL A 6 67.57 42.45 29.86
N GLU A 7 66.82 43.35 29.26
CA GLU A 7 65.32 43.27 29.19
C GLU A 7 64.90 42.22 28.17
N VAL A 8 64.41 41.10 28.66
CA VAL A 8 63.85 40.02 27.81
C VAL A 8 62.37 40.41 27.51
N HIS A 9 62.17 40.94 26.30
CA HIS A 9 60.77 41.13 25.77
C HIS A 9 60.24 39.74 25.37
N GLY A 10 59.41 39.18 26.24
CA GLY A 10 58.65 38.00 25.89
C GLY A 10 57.55 38.31 24.82
N PRO A 11 57.26 37.41 23.86
CA PRO A 11 56.22 37.67 22.87
C PRO A 11 54.87 37.84 23.56
N GLY A 12 54.23 39.01 23.36
CA GLY A 12 52.93 39.35 23.92
C GLY A 12 51.86 38.33 23.54
N MET A 13 51.46 37.56 24.52
CA MET A 13 50.39 36.60 24.42
C MET A 13 49.06 37.36 24.25
N ARG A 14 48.55 37.44 23.02
CA ARG A 14 47.22 38.00 22.77
C ARG A 14 46.21 37.26 23.62
N PRO A 15 45.35 37.92 24.42
CA PRO A 15 44.30 37.20 25.17
C PRO A 15 43.42 36.48 24.20
N ARG A 16 43.51 35.16 24.15
CA ARG A 16 42.56 34.30 23.46
C ARG A 16 41.19 34.61 24.09
N ARG A 17 40.26 35.18 23.30
CA ARG A 17 38.87 35.36 23.73
C ARG A 17 38.30 33.99 24.05
N SER A 18 38.32 33.59 25.32
CA SER A 18 37.91 32.27 25.83
C SER A 18 36.50 31.88 25.53
N GLY A 19 35.67 32.80 24.98
CA GLY A 19 34.29 32.55 24.56
C GLY A 19 34.05 32.39 23.05
N GLU A 20 35.10 32.53 22.20
CA GLU A 20 34.89 32.51 20.74
C GLU A 20 34.39 31.15 20.23
N HIS A 21 34.83 30.06 20.83
CA HIS A 21 34.35 28.74 20.50
C HIS A 21 32.88 28.50 20.89
N LEU A 22 32.43 29.08 22.01
CA LEU A 22 31.05 29.03 22.45
C LEU A 22 30.13 29.81 21.49
N LEU A 23 30.59 30.96 20.99
CA LEU A 23 29.84 31.73 19.97
C LEU A 23 29.73 30.92 18.66
N ARG A 24 30.80 30.25 18.23
CA ARG A 24 30.78 29.42 17.02
C ARG A 24 29.85 28.23 17.17
N VAL A 25 29.91 27.52 18.31
CA VAL A 25 29.03 26.39 18.60
C VAL A 25 27.58 26.85 18.69
N GLY A 26 27.33 27.98 19.38
CA GLY A 26 25.99 28.57 19.46
C GLY A 26 25.44 28.98 18.09
N ALA A 27 26.28 29.60 17.24
CA ALA A 27 25.87 29.94 15.88
C ALA A 27 25.55 28.73 15.00
N LEU A 28 26.37 27.67 15.09
CA LEU A 28 26.09 26.40 14.39
C LEU A 28 24.80 25.75 14.87
N PHE A 29 24.56 25.74 16.18
CA PHE A 29 23.34 25.15 16.76
C PHE A 29 22.09 25.91 16.34
N LEU A 30 22.09 27.25 16.48
CA LEU A 30 20.99 28.10 16.06
C LEU A 30 20.76 28.04 14.54
N GLY A 31 21.84 28.02 13.76
CA GLY A 31 21.77 27.83 12.31
C GLY A 31 21.16 26.48 11.93
N GLY A 32 21.54 25.41 12.63
CA GLY A 32 20.96 24.09 12.47
C GLY A 32 19.46 24.06 12.79
N ILE A 33 19.05 24.69 13.89
CA ILE A 33 17.62 24.82 14.24
C ILE A 33 16.86 25.60 13.16
N ALA A 34 17.40 26.73 12.72
CA ALA A 34 16.75 27.55 11.70
C ALA A 34 16.64 26.79 10.37
N ALA A 35 17.70 26.07 9.97
CA ALA A 35 17.69 25.22 8.78
C ALA A 35 16.65 24.08 8.91
N PHE A 36 16.57 23.42 10.07
CA PHE A 36 15.59 22.39 10.33
C PHE A 36 14.15 22.91 10.24
N ILE A 37 13.85 24.06 10.89
CA ILE A 37 12.53 24.68 10.82
C ILE A 37 12.20 25.08 9.38
N GLY A 38 13.17 25.64 8.65
CA GLY A 38 12.98 25.99 7.24
C GLY A 38 12.68 24.76 6.38
N ALA A 39 13.47 23.69 6.52
CA ALA A 39 13.25 22.44 5.83
C ALA A 39 11.89 21.82 6.16
N GLN A 40 11.52 21.81 7.44
CA GLN A 40 10.20 21.32 7.87
C GLN A 40 9.06 22.10 7.23
N ARG A 41 9.16 23.42 7.17
CA ARG A 41 8.11 24.27 6.56
C ARG A 41 8.01 24.14 5.05
N LEU A 42 9.12 23.78 4.38
CA LEU A 42 9.16 23.61 2.93
C LEU A 42 8.76 22.19 2.50
N LEU A 43 9.16 21.18 3.26
CA LEU A 43 9.02 19.77 2.86
C LEU A 43 7.77 19.10 3.44
N VAL A 44 7.26 19.57 4.60
CA VAL A 44 6.07 18.98 5.22
C VAL A 44 4.82 19.65 4.66
N PRO A 45 3.86 18.89 4.11
CA PRO A 45 2.59 19.41 3.63
C PRO A 45 1.82 20.16 4.72
N LYS A 46 1.10 21.22 4.35
CA LYS A 46 0.37 22.07 5.31
C LYS A 46 -0.72 21.34 6.09
N ASP A 47 -1.25 20.26 5.52
CA ASP A 47 -2.29 19.42 6.09
C ASP A 47 -1.74 18.27 6.96
N PHE A 48 -0.39 18.14 7.06
CA PHE A 48 0.22 17.07 7.87
C PHE A 48 -0.19 17.20 9.34
N GLY A 49 -0.69 16.11 9.88
CA GLY A 49 -1.10 16.07 11.29
C GLY A 49 -2.54 16.51 11.55
N ALA A 50 -3.32 16.94 10.54
CA ALA A 50 -4.70 17.38 10.73
C ALA A 50 -5.63 16.30 11.29
N PHE A 51 -5.39 15.03 10.96
CA PHE A 51 -6.16 13.87 11.45
C PHE A 51 -5.28 12.78 12.09
N GLY A 52 -4.09 13.15 12.59
CA GLY A 52 -3.12 12.24 13.14
C GLY A 52 -1.77 12.37 12.44
N HIS A 53 -0.80 11.53 12.80
CA HIS A 53 0.59 11.65 12.32
C HIS A 53 0.76 11.09 10.89
N TYR A 54 0.03 11.65 9.93
CA TYR A 54 0.10 11.31 8.50
C TYR A 54 -0.31 12.50 7.63
N ARG A 55 -0.17 12.36 6.31
CA ARG A 55 -0.56 13.35 5.30
C ARG A 55 -2.02 13.11 4.84
N PRO A 56 -3.01 13.88 5.30
CA PRO A 56 -4.42 13.68 4.94
C PRO A 56 -4.70 13.88 3.45
N GLY A 57 -3.94 14.75 2.77
CA GLY A 57 -4.05 14.95 1.33
C GLY A 57 -3.90 13.67 0.51
N ALA A 58 -3.20 12.64 1.05
CA ALA A 58 -3.13 11.33 0.40
C ALA A 58 -4.50 10.66 0.23
N LEU A 59 -5.46 10.94 1.09
CA LEU A 59 -6.84 10.42 0.96
C LEU A 59 -7.54 11.04 -0.24
N ALA A 60 -7.42 12.36 -0.41
CA ALA A 60 -7.93 13.06 -1.58
C ALA A 60 -7.25 12.59 -2.86
N ASP A 61 -5.90 12.52 -2.85
CA ASP A 61 -5.12 12.02 -3.99
C ASP A 61 -5.55 10.61 -4.44
N ASN A 62 -5.89 9.74 -3.49
CA ASN A 62 -6.35 8.38 -3.81
C ASN A 62 -7.82 8.34 -4.26
N ARG A 63 -8.69 9.14 -3.62
CA ARG A 63 -10.10 9.23 -3.99
C ARG A 63 -10.30 9.77 -5.40
N ASP A 64 -9.47 10.75 -5.79
CA ASP A 64 -9.60 11.45 -7.07
C ASP A 64 -8.95 10.67 -8.24
N ARG A 65 -8.28 9.55 -7.95
CA ARG A 65 -7.79 8.64 -8.99
C ARG A 65 -8.96 7.95 -9.71
N PRO A 66 -8.90 7.80 -11.03
CA PRO A 66 -9.87 6.99 -11.76
C PRO A 66 -9.94 5.58 -11.17
N SER A 67 -11.15 5.09 -10.91
CA SER A 67 -11.32 3.71 -10.43
C SER A 67 -10.90 2.73 -11.53
N ALA A 68 -10.05 1.77 -11.18
CA ALA A 68 -9.73 0.63 -12.04
C ALA A 68 -10.86 -0.42 -12.06
N TYR A 69 -11.81 -0.32 -11.12
CA TYR A 69 -12.95 -1.23 -10.99
C TYR A 69 -14.19 -0.63 -11.64
N ALA A 70 -14.89 -1.44 -12.43
CA ALA A 70 -16.13 -1.04 -13.12
C ALA A 70 -17.35 -1.09 -12.19
N GLY A 71 -17.33 -1.97 -11.20
CA GLY A 71 -18.43 -2.24 -10.30
C GLY A 71 -19.44 -3.26 -10.85
N HIS A 72 -20.14 -3.89 -9.91
CA HIS A 72 -20.99 -5.04 -10.17
C HIS A 72 -22.13 -4.75 -11.17
N ALA A 73 -22.83 -3.62 -11.01
CA ALA A 73 -23.95 -3.24 -11.87
C ALA A 73 -23.54 -3.06 -13.35
N THR A 74 -22.32 -2.59 -13.60
CA THR A 74 -21.81 -2.43 -14.96
C THR A 74 -21.60 -3.80 -15.63
N CYS A 75 -21.11 -4.77 -14.90
CA CYS A 75 -20.91 -6.13 -15.40
C CYS A 75 -22.25 -6.79 -15.74
N GLU A 76 -23.25 -6.66 -14.87
CA GLU A 76 -24.58 -7.24 -15.06
C GLU A 76 -25.30 -6.71 -16.29
N GLY A 77 -25.04 -5.47 -16.69
CA GLY A 77 -25.64 -4.85 -17.88
C GLY A 77 -25.35 -5.60 -19.19
N CYS A 78 -24.20 -6.30 -19.28
CA CYS A 78 -23.82 -7.07 -20.46
C CYS A 78 -23.79 -8.58 -20.21
N HIS A 79 -23.49 -9.04 -18.99
CA HIS A 79 -23.36 -10.45 -18.62
C HIS A 79 -24.55 -10.93 -17.76
N THR A 80 -25.76 -10.71 -18.24
CA THR A 80 -27.02 -10.96 -17.51
C THR A 80 -27.22 -12.42 -17.13
N ASP A 81 -26.91 -13.35 -18.01
CA ASP A 81 -27.01 -14.79 -17.83
C ASP A 81 -26.05 -15.30 -16.75
N VAL A 82 -24.80 -14.85 -16.80
CA VAL A 82 -23.77 -15.16 -15.79
C VAL A 82 -24.16 -14.57 -14.44
N ALA A 83 -24.64 -13.33 -14.42
CA ALA A 83 -25.10 -12.66 -13.21
C ALA A 83 -26.28 -13.39 -12.55
N GLU A 84 -27.22 -13.89 -13.35
CA GLU A 84 -28.37 -14.68 -12.88
C GLU A 84 -27.93 -16.01 -12.27
N THR A 85 -27.05 -16.74 -12.96
CA THR A 85 -26.48 -18.00 -12.46
C THR A 85 -25.76 -17.80 -11.14
N LYS A 86 -24.90 -16.77 -11.07
CA LYS A 86 -24.17 -16.42 -9.87
C LYS A 86 -25.08 -16.03 -8.71
N ARG A 87 -26.14 -15.27 -8.96
CA ARG A 87 -27.11 -14.82 -7.94
C ARG A 87 -27.87 -15.97 -7.29
N LYS A 88 -28.13 -17.03 -8.05
CA LYS A 88 -28.78 -18.25 -7.56
C LYS A 88 -27.77 -19.20 -6.89
N GLY A 89 -26.49 -19.08 -7.21
CA GLY A 89 -25.44 -19.97 -6.75
C GLY A 89 -24.82 -19.58 -5.41
N LYS A 90 -23.87 -20.38 -4.96
CA LYS A 90 -23.14 -20.18 -3.69
C LYS A 90 -22.19 -18.98 -3.71
N HIS A 91 -21.83 -18.46 -4.89
CA HIS A 91 -21.03 -17.26 -5.07
C HIS A 91 -21.87 -15.99 -5.26
N ALA A 92 -23.11 -15.94 -4.81
CA ALA A 92 -23.95 -14.74 -4.89
C ALA A 92 -23.31 -13.51 -4.23
N GLY A 93 -22.58 -13.70 -3.12
CA GLY A 93 -22.00 -12.61 -2.34
C GLY A 93 -20.77 -11.92 -2.95
N PRO A 94 -19.71 -12.64 -3.39
CA PRO A 94 -18.50 -12.01 -3.94
C PRO A 94 -18.79 -11.17 -5.17
N ALA A 95 -18.16 -9.98 -5.31
CA ALA A 95 -18.26 -9.19 -6.53
C ALA A 95 -17.55 -9.88 -7.71
N CYS A 96 -17.97 -9.59 -8.96
CA CYS A 96 -17.35 -10.16 -10.16
C CYS A 96 -15.84 -9.94 -10.19
N GLU A 97 -15.43 -8.73 -9.89
CA GLU A 97 -14.03 -8.30 -9.89
C GLU A 97 -13.20 -8.85 -8.72
N ALA A 98 -13.82 -9.49 -7.72
CA ALA A 98 -13.08 -10.23 -6.69
C ALA A 98 -12.32 -11.43 -7.29
N CYS A 99 -12.84 -11.99 -8.39
CA CYS A 99 -12.26 -13.10 -9.12
C CYS A 99 -11.61 -12.64 -10.43
N HIS A 100 -12.26 -11.75 -11.17
CA HIS A 100 -11.80 -11.31 -12.48
C HIS A 100 -10.82 -10.14 -12.46
N GLY A 101 -10.60 -9.52 -11.28
CA GLY A 101 -9.74 -8.35 -11.14
C GLY A 101 -10.40 -7.05 -11.63
N PRO A 102 -9.65 -5.94 -11.67
CA PRO A 102 -10.15 -4.63 -12.08
C PRO A 102 -10.40 -4.60 -13.60
N LEU A 103 -11.63 -4.32 -14.01
CA LEU A 103 -12.09 -4.43 -15.40
C LEU A 103 -12.74 -3.14 -15.95
N ALA A 104 -12.44 -1.96 -15.40
CA ALA A 104 -12.99 -0.71 -15.91
C ALA A 104 -12.65 -0.49 -17.40
N ALA A 105 -11.46 -0.88 -17.84
CA ALA A 105 -11.07 -0.77 -19.25
C ALA A 105 -11.95 -1.65 -20.16
N HIS A 106 -12.20 -2.91 -19.78
CA HIS A 106 -13.10 -3.79 -20.51
C HIS A 106 -14.55 -3.28 -20.51
N ALA A 107 -15.02 -2.76 -19.40
CA ALA A 107 -16.37 -2.22 -19.29
C ALA A 107 -16.56 -0.98 -20.17
N SER A 108 -15.53 -0.18 -20.38
CA SER A 108 -15.52 0.98 -21.26
C SER A 108 -15.34 0.62 -22.73
N ASP A 109 -14.57 -0.42 -23.01
CA ASP A 109 -14.29 -0.95 -24.34
C ASP A 109 -14.32 -2.48 -24.34
N PRO A 110 -15.44 -3.11 -24.75
CA PRO A 110 -15.58 -4.57 -24.78
C PRO A 110 -14.62 -5.30 -25.72
N SER A 111 -13.89 -4.58 -26.60
CA SER A 111 -12.84 -5.18 -27.42
C SER A 111 -11.61 -5.58 -26.60
N ILE A 112 -11.37 -4.92 -25.46
CA ILE A 112 -10.31 -5.24 -24.52
C ILE A 112 -10.71 -6.50 -23.74
N LYS A 113 -10.23 -7.67 -24.17
CA LYS A 113 -10.56 -8.94 -23.52
C LYS A 113 -9.75 -9.14 -22.25
N PRO A 114 -10.39 -9.36 -21.08
CA PRO A 114 -9.68 -9.68 -19.86
C PRO A 114 -9.07 -11.07 -19.92
N ALA A 115 -7.95 -11.25 -19.20
CA ALA A 115 -7.39 -12.56 -18.97
C ALA A 115 -8.35 -13.43 -18.11
N ARG A 116 -8.47 -14.72 -18.45
CA ARG A 116 -9.21 -15.64 -17.59
C ARG A 116 -8.41 -15.93 -16.33
N PRO A 117 -9.02 -15.85 -15.13
CA PRO A 117 -8.35 -16.19 -13.89
C PRO A 117 -7.92 -17.68 -13.89
N ASP A 118 -6.74 -17.94 -13.36
CA ASP A 118 -6.31 -19.32 -13.09
C ASP A 118 -7.01 -19.86 -11.85
N ALA A 119 -7.88 -20.83 -12.04
CA ALA A 119 -8.69 -21.42 -10.96
C ALA A 119 -7.84 -22.10 -9.88
N ARG A 120 -6.68 -22.68 -10.22
CA ARG A 120 -5.82 -23.37 -9.26
C ARG A 120 -5.28 -22.42 -8.19
N THR A 121 -4.93 -21.23 -8.58
CA THR A 121 -4.41 -20.21 -7.66
C THR A 121 -5.51 -19.32 -7.08
N LEU A 122 -6.54 -19.02 -7.85
CA LEU A 122 -7.60 -18.11 -7.44
C LEU A 122 -8.49 -18.70 -6.34
N CYS A 123 -9.02 -19.91 -6.56
CA CYS A 123 -9.97 -20.52 -5.63
C CYS A 123 -9.37 -20.73 -4.23
N VAL A 124 -8.13 -21.15 -4.17
CA VAL A 124 -7.44 -21.44 -2.89
C VAL A 124 -7.13 -20.17 -2.09
N ARG A 125 -7.11 -18.97 -2.68
CA ARG A 125 -6.98 -17.72 -1.92
C ARG A 125 -8.08 -17.59 -0.85
N CYS A 126 -9.27 -18.08 -1.17
CA CYS A 126 -10.41 -18.04 -0.26
C CYS A 126 -10.68 -19.42 0.36
N HIS A 127 -10.47 -20.53 -0.35
CA HIS A 127 -10.90 -21.84 0.07
C HIS A 127 -9.80 -22.71 0.70
N ALA A 128 -8.53 -22.31 0.67
CA ALA A 128 -7.51 -23.02 1.45
C ALA A 128 -7.81 -22.91 2.95
N ALA A 129 -7.61 -24.01 3.68
CA ALA A 129 -7.83 -24.07 5.11
C ALA A 129 -6.88 -23.10 5.86
N LEU A 130 -7.48 -22.25 6.70
CA LEU A 130 -6.79 -21.31 7.56
C LEU A 130 -7.34 -21.38 8.98
N VAL A 131 -6.46 -21.42 9.98
CA VAL A 131 -6.82 -21.57 11.38
C VAL A 131 -7.80 -20.48 11.87
N GLY A 132 -7.64 -19.25 11.42
CA GLY A 132 -8.50 -18.12 11.82
C GLY A 132 -9.81 -17.99 11.04
N ARG A 133 -10.09 -18.88 10.08
CA ARG A 133 -11.30 -18.77 9.26
C ARG A 133 -12.46 -19.51 9.92
N PRO A 134 -13.68 -18.93 9.97
CA PRO A 134 -14.85 -19.60 10.56
C PRO A 134 -15.14 -20.96 9.92
N SER A 135 -15.48 -21.97 10.74
CA SER A 135 -15.77 -23.33 10.28
C SER A 135 -16.95 -23.42 9.30
N ARG A 136 -17.89 -22.44 9.36
CA ARG A 136 -19.00 -22.34 8.41
C ARG A 136 -18.59 -21.96 6.99
N PHE A 137 -17.37 -21.44 6.81
CA PHE A 137 -16.85 -21.09 5.49
C PHE A 137 -16.25 -22.34 4.86
N PRO A 138 -16.60 -22.70 3.62
CA PRO A 138 -16.06 -23.88 2.95
C PRO A 138 -14.54 -23.78 2.80
N GLN A 139 -13.84 -24.73 3.37
CA GLN A 139 -12.37 -24.80 3.36
C GLN A 139 -11.91 -26.20 2.95
N ILE A 140 -10.83 -26.26 2.22
CA ILE A 140 -10.21 -27.49 1.77
C ILE A 140 -8.71 -27.50 2.08
N GLN A 141 -8.13 -28.68 2.21
CA GLN A 141 -6.69 -28.87 2.03
C GLN A 141 -6.45 -29.19 0.55
N PRO A 142 -5.82 -28.29 -0.21
CA PRO A 142 -5.69 -28.49 -1.66
C PRO A 142 -4.99 -29.79 -2.04
N ALA A 143 -3.97 -30.21 -1.28
CA ALA A 143 -3.23 -31.43 -1.52
C ALA A 143 -4.09 -32.71 -1.40
N ASP A 144 -5.11 -32.68 -0.52
CA ASP A 144 -5.98 -33.86 -0.28
C ASP A 144 -7.25 -33.81 -1.12
N HIS A 145 -7.63 -32.61 -1.59
CA HIS A 145 -8.89 -32.39 -2.30
C HIS A 145 -8.76 -32.42 -3.82
N VAL A 146 -7.64 -31.88 -4.34
CA VAL A 146 -7.45 -31.71 -5.80
C VAL A 146 -6.54 -32.81 -6.32
N PRO A 147 -7.03 -33.70 -7.21
CA PRO A 147 -6.17 -34.71 -7.86
C PRO A 147 -5.00 -34.05 -8.60
N GLU A 148 -3.88 -34.75 -8.67
CA GLU A 148 -2.70 -34.27 -9.37
C GLU A 148 -3.03 -33.90 -10.82
N GLY A 149 -2.63 -32.70 -11.24
CA GLY A 149 -2.89 -32.16 -12.57
C GLY A 149 -4.29 -31.61 -12.80
N ALA A 150 -5.27 -31.84 -11.92
CA ALA A 150 -6.63 -31.37 -12.08
C ALA A 150 -6.78 -29.87 -11.76
N SER A 151 -7.82 -29.27 -12.33
CA SER A 151 -8.28 -27.92 -12.01
C SER A 151 -9.55 -27.96 -11.14
N CYS A 152 -9.76 -26.95 -10.32
CA CYS A 152 -11.01 -26.81 -9.58
C CYS A 152 -12.25 -26.81 -10.52
N LEU A 153 -12.09 -26.32 -11.74
CA LEU A 153 -13.15 -26.23 -12.74
C LEU A 153 -13.47 -27.56 -13.43
N ASP A 154 -12.68 -28.61 -13.21
CA ASP A 154 -12.99 -29.95 -13.74
C ASP A 154 -14.19 -30.55 -13.00
N CYS A 155 -14.41 -30.14 -11.74
CA CYS A 155 -15.52 -30.60 -10.91
C CYS A 155 -16.53 -29.48 -10.55
N HIS A 156 -16.07 -28.23 -10.42
CA HIS A 156 -16.89 -27.09 -9.96
C HIS A 156 -17.16 -26.09 -11.07
N VAL A 157 -18.39 -25.53 -11.11
CA VAL A 157 -18.75 -24.41 -11.99
C VAL A 157 -18.40 -23.11 -11.29
N ALA A 158 -17.63 -22.22 -11.93
CA ALA A 158 -17.09 -21.00 -11.30
C ALA A 158 -18.16 -20.11 -10.64
N HIS A 159 -19.31 -19.92 -11.28
CA HIS A 159 -20.35 -19.01 -10.83
C HIS A 159 -21.39 -19.69 -9.90
N ASP A 160 -21.48 -21.00 -9.95
CA ASP A 160 -22.26 -21.83 -9.02
C ASP A 160 -21.44 -23.10 -8.64
N PRO A 161 -20.49 -22.98 -7.70
CA PRO A 161 -19.54 -24.04 -7.42
C PRO A 161 -20.10 -25.22 -6.61
N ALA A 162 -21.38 -25.22 -6.28
CA ALA A 162 -22.01 -26.35 -5.61
C ALA A 162 -21.93 -27.63 -6.48
N LEU A 163 -21.61 -28.77 -5.86
CA LEU A 163 -21.67 -30.06 -6.55
C LEU A 163 -23.14 -30.33 -6.93
N GLY A 164 -23.38 -30.53 -8.22
CA GLY A 164 -24.75 -30.71 -8.76
C GLY A 164 -25.34 -29.46 -9.41
N GLY A 165 -24.65 -28.32 -9.44
CA GLY A 165 -25.02 -27.16 -10.26
C GLY A 165 -25.03 -27.50 -11.75
N ALA A 166 -25.91 -26.88 -12.54
CA ALA A 166 -26.00 -27.05 -13.98
C ALA A 166 -24.65 -26.68 -14.63
N ARG A 167 -24.08 -27.59 -15.40
CA ARG A 167 -22.89 -27.34 -16.24
C ARG A 167 -23.29 -26.63 -17.52
#